data_587e6b70e36615a63ed14028211d4a34
#
_entry.id   587e6b70e36615a63ed14028211d4a34
#
_cell.length_a   1.000
_cell.length_b   1.000
_cell.length_c   1.000
_cell.angle_alpha   90.00
_cell.angle_beta   90.00
_cell.angle_gamma   90.00
#
_symmetry.space_group_name_H-M   'P 1'
#
loop_
_entity.id
_entity.type
_entity.pdbx_description
1 polymer ?
#
loop_
_entity_poly.entity_id
_entity_poly.type
_entity_poly.pdbx_seq_one_letter_code
_entity_poly.pdbx_strand_id
1 'polypeptide(L)'
;MKKHVVVLAAAVLAVSAVAAFAATDALVGACIYKFDDTFMTGVRNAMRAEMERQGGELEIVDSQNRQPMQNDQVDAYISKGSNALIVNPVDRTAAEPLMNKAKAEGLPIVFINREPYAEVMNAYDKIWYVGAKAEESGTQSGQIIVDYFKSHPEADKNKDGKIQYIMLRGEQGHQDAVLRTEYSTKAMKEGGFEIVELGSDTANWDKVQATDKMKGFISAVGVDNIEAVLANNDDMALGAIEALKAEGYNLGDASKYVPVVGVDATAPALEAMSKGEMLGTVLNDADNQGFAAVKAAVIAADGGAVTEESIGYKITDGKYIWIPYRPVTVENYKEFMK
;
A
#
# COMPACT_ATOMS: atom_id res chain seq x y z
N MET A 1 54.80 -51.62 18.43
CA MET A 1 53.86 -51.54 17.30
C MET A 1 52.92 -50.36 17.56
N LYS A 2 53.17 -49.18 16.97
CA LYS A 2 52.32 -48.02 17.11
C LYS A 2 51.45 -47.93 15.83
N LYS A 3 50.11 -48.03 16.01
CA LYS A 3 49.13 -47.89 14.93
C LYS A 3 48.87 -46.40 14.73
N HIS A 4 49.15 -45.87 13.53
CA HIS A 4 48.79 -44.54 13.14
C HIS A 4 47.38 -44.58 12.53
N VAL A 5 46.44 -43.86 13.16
CA VAL A 5 45.10 -43.62 12.62
C VAL A 5 45.20 -42.36 11.79
N VAL A 6 44.96 -42.47 10.49
CA VAL A 6 44.83 -41.34 9.59
C VAL A 6 43.35 -40.96 9.56
N VAL A 7 43.04 -39.76 10.08
CA VAL A 7 41.70 -39.16 9.96
C VAL A 7 41.66 -38.35 8.67
N LEU A 8 40.92 -38.84 7.67
CA LEU A 8 40.60 -38.07 6.48
C LEU A 8 39.47 -37.10 6.82
N ALA A 9 39.76 -35.82 6.88
CA ALA A 9 38.77 -34.76 6.93
C ALA A 9 38.26 -34.48 5.50
N ALA A 10 37.05 -34.89 5.18
CA ALA A 10 36.37 -34.49 3.96
C ALA A 10 35.80 -33.08 4.13
N ALA A 11 36.42 -32.08 3.49
CA ALA A 11 35.84 -30.74 3.41
C ALA A 11 34.71 -30.75 2.37
N VAL A 12 33.47 -30.63 2.82
CA VAL A 12 32.31 -30.40 1.95
C VAL A 12 32.30 -28.90 1.61
N LEU A 13 32.74 -28.55 0.40
CA LEU A 13 32.54 -27.24 -0.18
C LEU A 13 31.04 -27.12 -0.57
N ALA A 14 30.25 -26.42 0.24
CA ALA A 14 28.95 -25.97 -0.17
C ALA A 14 29.11 -24.83 -1.18
N VAL A 15 29.04 -25.16 -2.47
CA VAL A 15 28.93 -24.17 -3.53
C VAL A 15 27.48 -23.64 -3.47
N SER A 16 27.28 -22.48 -2.84
CA SER A 16 26.05 -21.70 -3.00
C SER A 16 26.01 -21.19 -4.44
N ALA A 17 25.23 -21.86 -5.29
CA ALA A 17 24.90 -21.35 -6.60
C ALA A 17 24.06 -20.05 -6.39
N VAL A 18 24.73 -18.91 -6.45
CA VAL A 18 24.05 -17.64 -6.72
C VAL A 18 23.56 -17.78 -8.15
N ALA A 19 22.24 -17.95 -8.33
CA ALA A 19 21.62 -17.87 -9.64
C ALA A 19 21.91 -16.47 -10.18
N ALA A 20 22.87 -16.36 -11.07
CA ALA A 20 23.06 -15.14 -11.84
C ALA A 20 21.82 -15.04 -12.74
N PHE A 21 20.92 -14.11 -12.43
CA PHE A 21 19.88 -13.74 -13.36
C PHE A 21 20.58 -13.25 -14.64
N ALA A 22 20.28 -13.86 -15.77
CA ALA A 22 20.69 -13.32 -17.05
C ALA A 22 20.07 -11.92 -17.16
N ALA A 23 20.86 -10.93 -17.59
CA ALA A 23 20.33 -9.61 -17.84
C ALA A 23 19.23 -9.72 -18.91
N THR A 24 18.10 -9.02 -18.69
CA THR A 24 17.02 -8.95 -19.67
C THR A 24 17.23 -7.77 -20.61
N ASP A 25 16.80 -7.89 -21.85
CA ASP A 25 16.69 -6.76 -22.81
C ASP A 25 15.26 -6.19 -22.84
N ALA A 26 14.42 -6.56 -21.87
CA ALA A 26 13.01 -6.14 -21.86
C ALA A 26 12.88 -4.63 -21.67
N LEU A 27 12.07 -4.02 -22.54
CA LEU A 27 11.53 -2.67 -22.39
C LEU A 27 10.13 -2.76 -21.75
N VAL A 28 9.97 -2.26 -20.53
CA VAL A 28 8.70 -2.24 -19.80
C VAL A 28 8.16 -0.81 -19.73
N GLY A 29 6.92 -0.61 -20.21
CA GLY A 29 6.20 0.65 -20.09
C GLY A 29 5.31 0.64 -18.83
N ALA A 30 5.42 1.67 -17.98
CA ALA A 30 4.63 1.78 -16.77
C ALA A 30 3.81 3.07 -16.73
N CYS A 31 2.48 2.95 -16.55
CA CYS A 31 1.56 4.08 -16.39
C CYS A 31 1.08 4.13 -14.94
N ILE A 32 1.38 5.22 -14.25
CA ILE A 32 0.96 5.44 -12.85
C ILE A 32 -0.14 6.50 -12.82
N TYR A 33 -1.21 6.27 -12.07
CA TYR A 33 -2.39 7.13 -12.04
C TYR A 33 -2.06 8.60 -11.72
N LYS A 34 -1.15 8.86 -10.76
CA LYS A 34 -0.56 10.18 -10.50
C LYS A 34 0.78 10.07 -9.78
N PHE A 35 1.65 11.06 -9.93
CA PHE A 35 3.00 11.05 -9.35
C PHE A 35 3.10 11.69 -7.97
N ASP A 36 2.18 12.56 -7.61
CA ASP A 36 2.14 13.26 -6.32
C ASP A 36 1.50 12.45 -5.18
N ASP A 37 1.40 11.14 -5.36
CA ASP A 37 1.00 10.18 -4.34
C ASP A 37 2.24 9.63 -3.63
N THR A 38 2.31 9.78 -2.30
CA THR A 38 3.47 9.39 -1.48
C THR A 38 3.71 7.88 -1.53
N PHE A 39 2.66 7.06 -1.41
CA PHE A 39 2.77 5.61 -1.50
C PHE A 39 3.26 5.17 -2.88
N MET A 40 2.65 5.69 -3.97
CA MET A 40 3.06 5.35 -5.34
C MET A 40 4.45 5.86 -5.68
N THR A 41 4.96 6.88 -4.99
CA THR A 41 6.36 7.29 -5.10
C THR A 41 7.30 6.20 -4.59
N GLY A 42 6.98 5.56 -3.47
CA GLY A 42 7.69 4.38 -2.98
C GLY A 42 7.68 3.23 -3.98
N VAL A 43 6.50 2.87 -4.50
CA VAL A 43 6.35 1.81 -5.51
C VAL A 43 7.18 2.09 -6.77
N ARG A 44 7.13 3.33 -7.29
CA ARG A 44 7.93 3.72 -8.48
C ARG A 44 9.44 3.61 -8.24
N ASN A 45 9.91 4.00 -7.06
CA ASN A 45 11.33 3.89 -6.70
C ASN A 45 11.76 2.41 -6.62
N ALA A 46 10.94 1.56 -6.01
CA ALA A 46 11.18 0.12 -5.97
C ALA A 46 11.17 -0.52 -7.36
N MET A 47 10.23 -0.12 -8.22
CA MET A 47 10.20 -0.59 -9.63
C MET A 47 11.50 -0.23 -10.36
N ARG A 48 12.02 1.00 -10.21
CA ARG A 48 13.29 1.40 -10.83
C ARG A 48 14.46 0.59 -10.31
N ALA A 49 14.57 0.43 -8.99
CA ALA A 49 15.63 -0.34 -8.37
C ALA A 49 15.61 -1.81 -8.81
N GLU A 50 14.45 -2.41 -8.93
CA GLU A 50 14.32 -3.80 -9.39
C GLU A 50 14.67 -3.94 -10.87
N MET A 51 14.22 -3.01 -11.73
CA MET A 51 14.57 -3.06 -13.15
C MET A 51 16.08 -2.86 -13.38
N GLU A 52 16.71 -1.94 -12.66
CA GLU A 52 18.17 -1.76 -12.69
C GLU A 52 18.90 -3.06 -12.30
N ARG A 53 18.40 -3.76 -11.28
CA ARG A 53 18.96 -5.05 -10.85
C ARG A 53 18.80 -6.15 -11.91
N GLN A 54 17.76 -6.09 -12.73
CA GLN A 54 17.50 -7.06 -13.80
C GLN A 54 18.18 -6.68 -15.14
N GLY A 55 18.68 -5.46 -15.28
CA GLY A 55 19.42 -4.98 -16.44
C GLY A 55 18.55 -4.58 -17.63
N GLY A 56 17.23 -4.50 -17.48
CA GLY A 56 16.30 -4.06 -18.52
C GLY A 56 16.05 -2.55 -18.52
N GLU A 57 15.09 -2.11 -19.32
CA GLU A 57 14.67 -0.71 -19.41
C GLU A 57 13.23 -0.52 -18.89
N LEU A 58 13.03 0.46 -18.00
CA LEU A 58 11.74 0.82 -17.44
C LEU A 58 11.44 2.30 -17.69
N GLU A 59 10.39 2.56 -18.44
CA GLU A 59 9.86 3.90 -18.60
C GLU A 59 8.59 4.06 -17.78
N ILE A 60 8.55 5.09 -16.91
CA ILE A 60 7.40 5.35 -16.04
C ILE A 60 6.84 6.74 -16.36
N VAL A 61 5.55 6.82 -16.65
CA VAL A 61 4.83 8.06 -16.91
C VAL A 61 3.72 8.33 -15.92
N ASP A 62 3.45 9.64 -15.73
CA ASP A 62 2.36 10.15 -14.93
C ASP A 62 1.09 10.29 -15.78
N SER A 63 0.01 9.62 -15.37
CA SER A 63 -1.29 9.77 -16.03
C SER A 63 -2.10 10.96 -15.49
N GLN A 64 -1.55 11.70 -14.50
CA GLN A 64 -2.12 12.93 -13.95
C GLN A 64 -3.59 12.78 -13.51
N ASN A 65 -3.94 11.62 -12.98
CA ASN A 65 -5.32 11.24 -12.62
C ASN A 65 -6.33 11.41 -13.77
N ARG A 66 -5.89 11.18 -15.02
CA ARG A 66 -6.69 11.37 -16.23
C ARG A 66 -6.72 10.10 -17.08
N GLN A 67 -7.84 9.37 -17.04
CA GLN A 67 -7.98 8.11 -17.76
C GLN A 67 -7.75 8.22 -19.28
N PRO A 68 -8.22 9.27 -20.00
CA PRO A 68 -7.88 9.41 -21.41
C PRO A 68 -6.37 9.49 -21.67
N MET A 69 -5.63 10.25 -20.83
CA MET A 69 -4.18 10.34 -20.94
C MET A 69 -3.51 8.96 -20.72
N GLN A 70 -3.99 8.18 -19.75
CA GLN A 70 -3.46 6.84 -19.51
C GLN A 70 -3.69 5.91 -20.71
N ASN A 71 -4.85 6.02 -21.35
CA ASN A 71 -5.16 5.25 -22.56
C ASN A 71 -4.18 5.56 -23.70
N ASP A 72 -3.88 6.87 -23.92
CA ASP A 72 -2.92 7.33 -24.93
C ASP A 72 -1.48 6.88 -24.58
N GLN A 73 -1.12 6.86 -23.30
CA GLN A 73 0.19 6.40 -22.84
C GLN A 73 0.39 4.90 -23.07
N VAL A 74 -0.63 4.09 -22.85
CA VAL A 74 -0.61 2.65 -23.17
C VAL A 74 -0.44 2.44 -24.67
N ASP A 75 -1.17 3.18 -25.53
CA ASP A 75 -1.02 3.12 -26.99
C ASP A 75 0.40 3.53 -27.43
N ALA A 76 0.98 4.54 -26.78
CA ALA A 76 2.35 4.97 -27.06
C ALA A 76 3.38 3.89 -26.73
N TYR A 77 3.26 3.19 -25.57
CA TYR A 77 4.14 2.09 -25.23
C TYR A 77 4.02 0.90 -26.17
N ILE A 78 2.79 0.54 -26.55
CA ILE A 78 2.55 -0.49 -27.58
C ILE A 78 3.24 -0.11 -28.88
N SER A 79 3.03 1.13 -29.36
CA SER A 79 3.63 1.63 -30.61
C SER A 79 5.15 1.72 -30.55
N LYS A 80 5.72 1.95 -29.38
CA LYS A 80 7.17 1.95 -29.13
C LYS A 80 7.79 0.55 -29.14
N GLY A 81 6.98 -0.50 -29.04
CA GLY A 81 7.45 -1.89 -29.01
C GLY A 81 7.83 -2.35 -27.59
N SER A 82 7.18 -1.84 -26.56
CA SER A 82 7.36 -2.37 -25.21
C SER A 82 7.06 -3.87 -25.17
N ASN A 83 7.83 -4.60 -24.35
CA ASN A 83 7.71 -6.05 -24.21
C ASN A 83 6.69 -6.45 -23.12
N ALA A 84 6.39 -5.54 -22.19
CA ALA A 84 5.37 -5.69 -21.18
C ALA A 84 4.86 -4.34 -20.69
N LEU A 85 3.69 -4.33 -20.04
CA LEU A 85 3.07 -3.16 -19.46
C LEU A 85 2.87 -3.35 -17.95
N ILE A 86 3.11 -2.29 -17.16
CA ILE A 86 2.70 -2.18 -15.76
C ILE A 86 1.72 -1.02 -15.66
N VAL A 87 0.53 -1.25 -15.14
CA VAL A 87 -0.51 -0.22 -15.08
C VAL A 87 -1.10 -0.10 -13.70
N ASN A 88 -0.98 1.09 -13.12
CA ASN A 88 -1.80 1.50 -11.98
C ASN A 88 -2.99 2.29 -12.54
N PRO A 89 -4.18 1.69 -12.69
CA PRO A 89 -5.29 2.33 -13.39
C PRO A 89 -5.72 3.64 -12.70
N VAL A 90 -6.06 4.66 -13.48
CA VAL A 90 -6.72 5.85 -12.93
C VAL A 90 -8.09 5.45 -12.38
N ASP A 91 -8.82 4.66 -13.14
CA ASP A 91 -10.09 4.06 -12.73
C ASP A 91 -10.04 2.54 -12.96
N ARG A 92 -10.33 1.75 -11.92
CA ARG A 92 -10.37 0.29 -12.03
C ARG A 92 -11.38 -0.22 -13.07
N THR A 93 -12.45 0.54 -13.34
CA THR A 93 -13.44 0.22 -14.37
C THR A 93 -12.89 0.33 -15.79
N ALA A 94 -11.80 1.08 -15.98
CA ALA A 94 -11.10 1.22 -17.25
C ALA A 94 -10.01 0.15 -17.49
N ALA A 95 -9.83 -0.79 -16.57
CA ALA A 95 -8.84 -1.85 -16.73
C ALA A 95 -9.14 -2.77 -17.93
N GLU A 96 -10.42 -3.02 -18.25
CA GLU A 96 -10.80 -3.85 -19.39
C GLU A 96 -10.33 -3.28 -20.75
N PRO A 97 -10.58 -2.01 -21.11
CA PRO A 97 -10.02 -1.41 -22.31
C PRO A 97 -8.50 -1.49 -22.38
N LEU A 98 -7.79 -1.27 -21.27
CA LEU A 98 -6.32 -1.34 -21.23
C LEU A 98 -5.82 -2.79 -21.44
N MET A 99 -6.46 -3.76 -20.79
CA MET A 99 -6.18 -5.17 -21.01
C MET A 99 -6.44 -5.59 -22.45
N ASN A 100 -7.55 -5.14 -23.06
CA ASN A 100 -7.88 -5.48 -24.45
C ASN A 100 -6.83 -4.95 -25.45
N LYS A 101 -6.25 -3.77 -25.20
CA LYS A 101 -5.13 -3.24 -26.00
C LYS A 101 -3.90 -4.14 -25.88
N ALA A 102 -3.48 -4.50 -24.67
CA ALA A 102 -2.37 -5.41 -24.45
C ALA A 102 -2.61 -6.80 -25.07
N LYS A 103 -3.83 -7.33 -24.91
CA LYS A 103 -4.24 -8.63 -25.47
C LYS A 103 -4.18 -8.66 -27.00
N ALA A 104 -4.60 -7.60 -27.68
CA ALA A 104 -4.57 -7.49 -29.14
C ALA A 104 -3.15 -7.65 -29.72
N GLU A 105 -2.14 -7.18 -28.99
CA GLU A 105 -0.74 -7.26 -29.35
C GLU A 105 -0.01 -8.46 -28.68
N GLY A 106 -0.72 -9.27 -27.89
CA GLY A 106 -0.15 -10.39 -27.18
C GLY A 106 0.81 -10.01 -26.04
N LEU A 107 0.76 -8.76 -25.58
CA LEU A 107 1.66 -8.22 -24.56
C LEU A 107 1.24 -8.62 -23.14
N PRO A 108 2.17 -9.02 -22.28
CA PRO A 108 1.93 -9.15 -20.85
C PRO A 108 1.52 -7.80 -20.23
N ILE A 109 0.54 -7.85 -19.30
CA ILE A 109 0.13 -6.68 -18.53
C ILE A 109 0.04 -7.02 -17.04
N VAL A 110 0.67 -6.20 -16.20
CA VAL A 110 0.62 -6.28 -14.75
C VAL A 110 -0.11 -5.06 -14.20
N PHE A 111 -1.29 -5.28 -13.62
CA PHE A 111 -1.97 -4.22 -12.88
C PHE A 111 -1.42 -4.12 -11.45
N ILE A 112 -1.31 -2.91 -10.92
CA ILE A 112 -0.80 -2.68 -9.56
C ILE A 112 -1.73 -1.79 -8.74
N ASN A 113 -1.78 -2.02 -7.43
CA ASN A 113 -2.47 -1.25 -6.40
C ASN A 113 -4.00 -1.19 -6.58
N ARG A 114 -4.52 -0.78 -7.74
CA ARG A 114 -5.96 -0.73 -8.03
C ARG A 114 -6.38 -2.01 -8.75
N GLU A 115 -7.05 -2.89 -8.03
CA GLU A 115 -7.43 -4.22 -8.52
C GLU A 115 -8.49 -4.16 -9.62
N PRO A 116 -8.24 -4.72 -10.82
CA PRO A 116 -9.28 -4.91 -11.83
C PRO A 116 -10.40 -5.83 -11.35
N TYR A 117 -11.56 -5.76 -11.98
CA TYR A 117 -12.61 -6.74 -11.71
C TYR A 117 -12.19 -8.16 -12.15
N ALA A 118 -12.72 -9.16 -11.46
CA ALA A 118 -12.38 -10.57 -11.70
C ALA A 118 -12.65 -11.01 -13.15
N GLU A 119 -13.68 -10.45 -13.79
CA GLU A 119 -14.00 -10.71 -15.20
C GLU A 119 -12.87 -10.28 -16.13
N VAL A 120 -12.24 -9.11 -15.84
CA VAL A 120 -11.10 -8.61 -16.60
C VAL A 120 -9.88 -9.51 -16.40
N MET A 121 -9.60 -9.88 -15.15
CA MET A 121 -8.50 -10.77 -14.81
C MET A 121 -8.64 -12.16 -15.48
N ASN A 122 -9.85 -12.64 -15.68
CA ASN A 122 -10.12 -13.93 -16.31
C ASN A 122 -10.17 -13.89 -17.83
N ALA A 123 -10.20 -12.68 -18.44
CA ALA A 123 -10.35 -12.51 -19.88
C ALA A 123 -9.05 -12.64 -20.68
N TYR A 124 -7.88 -12.68 -20.02
CA TYR A 124 -6.57 -12.78 -20.66
C TYR A 124 -5.60 -13.63 -19.86
N ASP A 125 -4.78 -14.45 -20.53
CA ASP A 125 -3.85 -15.36 -19.85
C ASP A 125 -2.56 -14.66 -19.39
N LYS A 126 -2.11 -13.59 -20.12
CA LYS A 126 -0.90 -12.84 -19.78
C LYS A 126 -1.23 -11.58 -18.96
N ILE A 127 -2.01 -11.76 -17.91
CA ILE A 127 -2.45 -10.69 -17.01
C ILE A 127 -2.17 -11.08 -15.56
N TRP A 128 -1.60 -10.16 -14.78
CA TRP A 128 -1.38 -10.32 -13.35
C TRP A 128 -1.80 -9.05 -12.61
N TYR A 129 -2.08 -9.22 -11.33
CA TYR A 129 -2.31 -8.12 -10.39
C TYR A 129 -1.33 -8.23 -9.22
N VAL A 130 -0.72 -7.10 -8.84
CA VAL A 130 0.11 -6.97 -7.65
C VAL A 130 -0.51 -5.93 -6.74
N GLY A 131 -0.80 -6.31 -5.52
CA GLY A 131 -1.40 -5.42 -4.52
C GLY A 131 -1.55 -6.10 -3.17
N ALA A 132 -2.42 -5.55 -2.34
CA ALA A 132 -2.68 -6.06 -1.00
C ALA A 132 -4.19 -6.12 -0.72
N LYS A 133 -4.61 -6.98 0.22
CA LYS A 133 -6.04 -7.15 0.57
C LYS A 133 -6.48 -6.06 1.53
N ALA A 134 -7.22 -5.08 1.04
CA ALA A 134 -7.59 -3.88 1.79
C ALA A 134 -8.36 -4.17 3.08
N GLU A 135 -9.10 -5.29 3.15
CA GLU A 135 -9.77 -5.78 4.35
C GLU A 135 -8.80 -5.99 5.51
N GLU A 136 -7.59 -6.49 5.21
CA GLU A 136 -6.56 -6.73 6.23
C GLU A 136 -6.10 -5.41 6.83
N SER A 137 -5.85 -4.38 6.01
CA SER A 137 -5.40 -3.07 6.50
C SER A 137 -6.49 -2.37 7.30
N GLY A 138 -7.75 -2.43 6.86
CA GLY A 138 -8.89 -1.90 7.62
C GLY A 138 -8.98 -2.57 9.01
N THR A 139 -8.96 -3.91 9.03
CA THR A 139 -9.02 -4.68 10.28
C THR A 139 -7.87 -4.30 11.24
N GLN A 140 -6.64 -4.22 10.72
CA GLN A 140 -5.47 -3.86 11.53
C GLN A 140 -5.55 -2.42 12.04
N SER A 141 -6.03 -1.46 11.23
CA SER A 141 -6.21 -0.07 11.66
C SER A 141 -7.23 0.04 12.80
N GLY A 142 -8.37 -0.64 12.68
CA GLY A 142 -9.36 -0.70 13.76
C GLY A 142 -8.82 -1.38 15.02
N GLN A 143 -8.02 -2.45 14.88
CA GLN A 143 -7.42 -3.15 16.00
C GLN A 143 -6.43 -2.27 16.77
N ILE A 144 -5.62 -1.44 16.08
CA ILE A 144 -4.71 -0.47 16.73
C ILE A 144 -5.51 0.49 17.63
N ILE A 145 -6.66 0.99 17.19
CA ILE A 145 -7.55 1.82 18.02
C ILE A 145 -8.09 1.02 19.22
N VAL A 146 -8.57 -0.21 19.00
CA VAL A 146 -9.09 -1.09 20.07
C VAL A 146 -8.05 -1.32 21.15
N ASP A 147 -6.82 -1.64 20.77
CA ASP A 147 -5.74 -1.94 21.70
C ASP A 147 -5.35 -0.69 22.51
N TYR A 148 -5.36 0.47 21.86
CA TYR A 148 -5.13 1.75 22.52
C TYR A 148 -6.21 2.04 23.58
N PHE A 149 -7.49 1.96 23.24
CA PHE A 149 -8.57 2.23 24.20
C PHE A 149 -8.64 1.22 25.35
N LYS A 150 -8.28 -0.04 25.10
CA LYS A 150 -8.17 -1.05 26.18
C LYS A 150 -7.05 -0.75 27.16
N SER A 151 -5.95 -0.17 26.71
CA SER A 151 -4.79 0.16 27.54
C SER A 151 -4.85 1.58 28.14
N HIS A 152 -5.70 2.47 27.58
CA HIS A 152 -5.86 3.87 27.97
C HIS A 152 -7.36 4.22 28.17
N PRO A 153 -7.96 3.79 29.30
CA PRO A 153 -9.37 4.09 29.57
C PRO A 153 -9.70 5.60 29.61
N GLU A 154 -8.70 6.43 29.87
CA GLU A 154 -8.80 7.89 29.83
C GLU A 154 -9.01 8.48 28.41
N ALA A 155 -8.81 7.67 27.35
CA ALA A 155 -9.08 8.07 25.98
C ALA A 155 -10.60 8.23 25.69
N ASP A 156 -11.44 7.53 26.45
CA ASP A 156 -12.87 7.80 26.54
C ASP A 156 -13.08 9.06 27.39
N LYS A 157 -13.05 10.24 26.73
CA LYS A 157 -13.01 11.55 27.37
C LYS A 157 -14.33 11.89 28.06
N ASN A 158 -15.44 11.48 27.48
CA ASN A 158 -16.77 11.74 28.00
C ASN A 158 -17.27 10.64 28.96
N LYS A 159 -16.56 9.50 29.05
CA LYS A 159 -16.82 8.33 29.91
C LYS A 159 -18.16 7.66 29.63
N ASP A 160 -18.57 7.60 28.37
CA ASP A 160 -19.82 6.94 27.95
C ASP A 160 -19.60 5.48 27.49
N GLY A 161 -18.36 5.00 27.48
CA GLY A 161 -17.98 3.63 27.10
C GLY A 161 -17.96 3.40 25.60
N LYS A 162 -18.00 4.47 24.79
CA LYS A 162 -17.99 4.43 23.32
C LYS A 162 -16.69 5.04 22.78
N ILE A 163 -16.51 4.98 21.46
CA ILE A 163 -15.43 5.66 20.76
C ILE A 163 -16.04 6.67 19.79
N GLN A 164 -15.87 7.95 20.05
CA GLN A 164 -16.29 9.04 19.18
C GLN A 164 -15.19 9.33 18.16
N TYR A 165 -15.45 9.01 16.87
CA TYR A 165 -14.39 9.06 15.87
C TYR A 165 -14.74 9.87 14.62
N ILE A 166 -13.69 10.36 13.94
CA ILE A 166 -13.72 10.91 12.59
C ILE A 166 -13.14 9.91 11.61
N MET A 167 -13.77 9.80 10.42
CA MET A 167 -13.28 8.97 9.32
C MET A 167 -12.91 9.82 8.10
N LEU A 168 -11.64 9.78 7.70
CA LEU A 168 -11.15 10.37 6.45
C LEU A 168 -10.99 9.30 5.38
N ARG A 169 -11.81 9.39 4.33
CA ARG A 169 -11.88 8.38 3.27
C ARG A 169 -11.07 8.75 2.05
N GLY A 170 -10.53 7.76 1.38
CA GLY A 170 -9.92 7.89 0.05
C GLY A 170 -10.93 8.30 -1.02
N GLU A 171 -10.58 8.08 -2.28
CA GLU A 171 -11.46 8.41 -3.41
C GLU A 171 -12.79 7.67 -3.36
N GLN A 172 -13.86 8.35 -3.69
CA GLN A 172 -15.19 7.75 -3.80
C GLN A 172 -15.19 6.64 -4.86
N GLY A 173 -15.72 5.46 -4.51
CA GLY A 173 -15.77 4.29 -5.39
C GLY A 173 -14.47 3.49 -5.47
N HIS A 174 -13.39 3.96 -4.87
CA HIS A 174 -12.16 3.17 -4.76
C HIS A 174 -12.36 1.99 -3.79
N GLN A 175 -12.02 0.77 -4.24
CA GLN A 175 -12.23 -0.45 -3.45
C GLN A 175 -11.56 -0.37 -2.08
N ASP A 176 -10.29 0.04 -2.03
CA ASP A 176 -9.57 0.14 -0.77
C ASP A 176 -10.19 1.16 0.20
N ALA A 177 -10.69 2.30 -0.31
CA ALA A 177 -11.35 3.27 0.54
C ALA A 177 -12.61 2.69 1.19
N VAL A 178 -13.40 1.93 0.44
CA VAL A 178 -14.60 1.26 0.96
C VAL A 178 -14.23 0.20 1.99
N LEU A 179 -13.31 -0.70 1.65
CA LEU A 179 -12.94 -1.84 2.49
C LEU A 179 -12.18 -1.40 3.75
N ARG A 180 -11.23 -0.46 3.64
CA ARG A 180 -10.54 0.09 4.82
C ARG A 180 -11.50 0.75 5.79
N THR A 181 -12.48 1.51 5.29
CA THR A 181 -13.52 2.13 6.12
C THR A 181 -14.42 1.09 6.79
N GLU A 182 -14.93 0.13 6.03
CA GLU A 182 -15.81 -0.92 6.54
C GLU A 182 -15.12 -1.78 7.60
N TYR A 183 -13.94 -2.31 7.28
CA TYR A 183 -13.26 -3.27 8.14
C TYR A 183 -12.63 -2.63 9.36
N SER A 184 -12.23 -1.35 9.33
CA SER A 184 -11.76 -0.66 10.54
C SER A 184 -12.88 -0.42 11.55
N THR A 185 -14.05 0.01 11.09
CA THR A 185 -15.22 0.18 11.94
C THR A 185 -15.75 -1.17 12.46
N LYS A 186 -15.71 -2.20 11.63
CA LYS A 186 -16.05 -3.58 12.03
C LYS A 186 -15.13 -4.08 13.13
N ALA A 187 -13.80 -3.90 12.96
CA ALA A 187 -12.82 -4.34 13.96
C ALA A 187 -13.01 -3.64 15.32
N MET A 188 -13.33 -2.34 15.33
CA MET A 188 -13.64 -1.64 16.58
C MET A 188 -14.86 -2.22 17.29
N LYS A 189 -15.94 -2.53 16.56
CA LYS A 189 -17.15 -3.17 17.11
C LYS A 189 -16.87 -4.59 17.62
N GLU A 190 -16.14 -5.41 16.84
CA GLU A 190 -15.75 -6.76 17.23
C GLU A 190 -14.76 -6.75 18.41
N GLY A 191 -13.99 -5.67 18.58
CA GLY A 191 -13.12 -5.41 19.72
C GLY A 191 -13.86 -5.11 21.03
N GLY A 192 -15.19 -4.96 20.96
CA GLY A 192 -16.07 -4.79 22.12
C GLY A 192 -16.51 -3.34 22.38
N PHE A 193 -16.24 -2.41 21.47
CA PHE A 193 -16.63 -1.02 21.61
C PHE A 193 -17.90 -0.67 20.83
N GLU A 194 -18.79 0.09 21.43
CA GLU A 194 -19.78 0.89 20.69
C GLU A 194 -19.05 2.08 20.08
N ILE A 195 -19.35 2.41 18.82
CA ILE A 195 -18.66 3.49 18.09
C ILE A 195 -19.67 4.55 17.63
N VAL A 196 -19.26 5.81 17.67
CA VAL A 196 -20.07 6.96 17.23
C VAL A 196 -19.27 7.73 16.17
N GLU A 197 -19.73 7.69 14.93
CA GLU A 197 -19.16 8.50 13.86
C GLU A 197 -19.58 9.95 14.00
N LEU A 198 -18.67 10.83 14.42
CA LEU A 198 -18.92 12.27 14.54
C LEU A 198 -18.87 12.97 13.17
N GLY A 199 -18.14 12.40 12.23
CA GLY A 199 -18.03 12.90 10.87
C GLY A 199 -17.23 11.98 9.97
N SER A 200 -17.58 12.00 8.68
CA SER A 200 -16.89 11.22 7.66
C SER A 200 -16.95 11.95 6.32
N ASP A 201 -15.82 12.10 5.64
CA ASP A 201 -15.80 12.70 4.31
C ASP A 201 -14.65 12.14 3.45
N THR A 202 -14.75 12.35 2.14
CA THR A 202 -13.72 11.97 1.17
C THR A 202 -12.65 13.06 1.07
N ALA A 203 -11.39 12.67 1.22
CA ALA A 203 -10.23 13.54 1.07
C ALA A 203 -9.25 13.07 -0.01
N ASN A 204 -9.66 12.11 -0.87
CA ASN A 204 -8.99 11.72 -2.12
C ASN A 204 -7.49 11.36 -1.97
N TRP A 205 -7.11 10.71 -0.87
CA TRP A 205 -5.73 10.34 -0.53
C TRP A 205 -4.79 11.55 -0.33
N ASP A 206 -5.36 12.75 -0.18
CA ASP A 206 -4.64 14.02 -0.22
C ASP A 206 -4.57 14.69 1.16
N LYS A 207 -3.34 15.04 1.58
CA LYS A 207 -3.07 15.66 2.88
C LYS A 207 -3.79 17.00 3.07
N VAL A 208 -3.81 17.86 2.03
CA VAL A 208 -4.38 19.22 2.13
C VAL A 208 -5.89 19.13 2.27
N GLN A 209 -6.54 18.30 1.42
CA GLN A 209 -7.98 18.09 1.53
C GLN A 209 -8.35 17.49 2.88
N ALA A 210 -7.57 16.53 3.40
CA ALA A 210 -7.80 15.95 4.72
C ALA A 210 -7.68 16.99 5.84
N THR A 211 -6.68 17.90 5.76
CA THR A 211 -6.53 19.01 6.71
C THR A 211 -7.78 19.90 6.71
N ASP A 212 -8.30 20.27 5.55
CA ASP A 212 -9.47 21.14 5.45
C ASP A 212 -10.73 20.45 5.94
N LYS A 213 -10.92 19.14 5.61
CA LYS A 213 -12.04 18.35 6.14
C LYS A 213 -11.98 18.23 7.66
N MET A 214 -10.79 17.93 8.22
CA MET A 214 -10.62 17.81 9.66
C MET A 214 -10.89 19.12 10.40
N LYS A 215 -10.43 20.28 9.88
CA LYS A 215 -10.81 21.59 10.42
C LYS A 215 -12.32 21.82 10.43
N GLY A 216 -13.00 21.40 9.35
CA GLY A 216 -14.45 21.45 9.29
C GLY A 216 -15.14 20.63 10.39
N PHE A 217 -14.67 19.38 10.61
CA PHE A 217 -15.17 18.54 11.68
C PHE A 217 -14.89 19.14 13.07
N ILE A 218 -13.67 19.60 13.32
CA ILE A 218 -13.32 20.26 14.60
C ILE A 218 -14.24 21.45 14.87
N SER A 219 -14.52 22.27 13.85
CA SER A 219 -15.43 23.42 13.97
C SER A 219 -16.88 22.99 14.26
N ALA A 220 -17.31 21.87 13.72
CA ALA A 220 -18.69 21.39 13.85
C ALA A 220 -18.96 20.72 15.20
N VAL A 221 -18.02 19.90 15.68
CA VAL A 221 -18.24 19.05 16.87
C VAL A 221 -17.39 19.45 18.07
N GLY A 222 -16.36 20.28 17.89
CA GLY A 222 -15.38 20.62 18.93
C GLY A 222 -14.29 19.54 19.05
N VAL A 223 -13.02 19.96 19.16
CA VAL A 223 -11.88 19.03 19.23
C VAL A 223 -11.91 18.14 20.46
N ASP A 224 -12.43 18.63 21.58
CA ASP A 224 -12.53 17.88 22.84
C ASP A 224 -13.46 16.67 22.76
N ASN A 225 -14.42 16.68 21.81
CA ASN A 225 -15.34 15.58 21.60
C ASN A 225 -14.81 14.50 20.66
N ILE A 226 -13.66 14.73 20.02
CA ILE A 226 -13.05 13.78 19.09
C ILE A 226 -12.09 12.88 19.89
N GLU A 227 -12.33 11.59 19.87
CA GLU A 227 -11.56 10.60 20.62
C GLU A 227 -10.65 9.74 19.75
N ALA A 228 -10.97 9.62 18.46
CA ALA A 228 -10.11 8.94 17.51
C ALA A 228 -10.25 9.50 16.09
N VAL A 229 -9.20 9.35 15.28
CA VAL A 229 -9.26 9.60 13.84
C VAL A 229 -8.74 8.36 13.11
N LEU A 230 -9.55 7.85 12.19
CA LEU A 230 -9.18 6.84 11.23
C LEU A 230 -9.06 7.49 9.84
N ALA A 231 -7.94 7.28 9.18
CA ALA A 231 -7.73 7.73 7.82
C ALA A 231 -7.36 6.53 6.92
N ASN A 232 -7.92 6.51 5.70
CA ASN A 232 -7.67 5.39 4.80
C ASN A 232 -6.22 5.34 4.26
N ASN A 233 -5.42 6.44 4.42
CA ASN A 233 -3.98 6.43 4.18
C ASN A 233 -3.24 7.40 5.11
N ASP A 234 -1.91 7.35 5.08
CA ASP A 234 -1.04 8.17 5.94
C ASP A 234 -1.07 9.66 5.58
N ASP A 235 -1.14 10.01 4.30
CA ASP A 235 -1.18 11.43 3.90
C ASP A 235 -2.43 12.12 4.48
N MET A 236 -3.57 11.45 4.48
CA MET A 236 -4.78 11.98 5.12
C MET A 236 -4.68 11.97 6.66
N ALA A 237 -4.05 10.96 7.27
CA ALA A 237 -3.77 10.93 8.71
C ALA A 237 -2.89 12.12 9.12
N LEU A 238 -1.82 12.39 8.37
CA LEU A 238 -0.95 13.55 8.57
C LEU A 238 -1.71 14.88 8.40
N GLY A 239 -2.65 14.94 7.45
CA GLY A 239 -3.56 16.09 7.30
C GLY A 239 -4.43 16.32 8.53
N ALA A 240 -4.98 15.27 9.11
CA ALA A 240 -5.73 15.36 10.36
C ALA A 240 -4.86 15.84 11.52
N ILE A 241 -3.63 15.33 11.64
CA ILE A 241 -2.66 15.74 12.67
C ILE A 241 -2.34 17.23 12.57
N GLU A 242 -2.14 17.76 11.36
CA GLU A 242 -1.91 19.21 11.18
C GLU A 242 -3.10 20.05 11.68
N ALA A 243 -4.33 19.62 11.44
CA ALA A 243 -5.51 20.31 11.94
C ALA A 243 -5.63 20.21 13.48
N LEU A 244 -5.34 19.05 14.07
CA LEU A 244 -5.30 18.84 15.52
C LEU A 244 -4.20 19.71 16.19
N LYS A 245 -3.03 19.80 15.58
CA LYS A 245 -1.92 20.63 16.08
C LYS A 245 -2.26 22.12 16.09
N ALA A 246 -3.05 22.59 15.14
CA ALA A 246 -3.54 23.97 15.13
C ALA A 246 -4.43 24.29 16.33
N GLU A 247 -5.10 23.29 16.91
CA GLU A 247 -5.91 23.41 18.14
C GLU A 247 -5.11 23.09 19.41
N GLY A 248 -3.77 22.85 19.29
CA GLY A 248 -2.91 22.53 20.42
C GLY A 248 -2.93 21.08 20.88
N TYR A 249 -3.47 20.16 20.03
CA TYR A 249 -3.48 18.73 20.27
C TYR A 249 -2.28 18.03 19.61
N ASN A 250 -1.97 16.80 20.03
CA ASN A 250 -0.89 15.97 19.48
C ASN A 250 0.49 16.66 19.44
N LEU A 251 0.77 17.52 20.45
CA LEU A 251 2.02 18.26 20.63
C LEU A 251 2.84 17.75 21.83
N GLY A 252 2.60 16.51 22.31
CA GLY A 252 3.33 15.92 23.43
C GLY A 252 2.63 16.03 24.79
N ASP A 253 1.53 16.76 24.89
CA ASP A 253 0.66 16.79 26.09
C ASP A 253 -0.35 15.61 26.02
N ALA A 254 -0.20 14.63 26.91
CA ALA A 254 -1.07 13.45 26.93
C ALA A 254 -2.54 13.80 27.18
N SER A 255 -2.84 14.91 27.85
CA SER A 255 -4.23 15.37 28.09
C SER A 255 -4.87 15.97 26.82
N LYS A 256 -4.05 16.31 25.84
CA LYS A 256 -4.43 16.87 24.53
C LYS A 256 -3.97 15.95 23.40
N TYR A 257 -4.30 14.69 23.50
CA TYR A 257 -3.98 13.70 22.49
C TYR A 257 -5.24 13.09 21.89
N VAL A 258 -5.26 12.99 20.57
CA VAL A 258 -6.26 12.24 19.80
C VAL A 258 -5.50 11.16 19.03
N PRO A 259 -5.75 9.87 19.26
CA PRO A 259 -5.14 8.79 18.51
C PRO A 259 -5.54 8.87 17.04
N VAL A 260 -4.53 8.91 16.16
CA VAL A 260 -4.69 8.95 14.70
C VAL A 260 -4.05 7.72 14.10
N VAL A 261 -4.78 7.00 13.25
CA VAL A 261 -4.29 5.80 12.56
C VAL A 261 -4.45 5.98 11.05
N GLY A 262 -3.38 5.67 10.31
CA GLY A 262 -3.33 5.67 8.85
C GLY A 262 -3.10 4.27 8.25
N VAL A 263 -2.73 4.24 6.99
CA VAL A 263 -2.26 3.08 6.24
C VAL A 263 -1.16 3.55 5.30
N ASP A 264 -0.14 2.79 5.09
CA ASP A 264 0.98 2.77 4.15
C ASP A 264 2.35 2.67 4.84
N ALA A 265 2.50 3.14 6.08
CA ALA A 265 3.76 3.27 6.81
C ALA A 265 4.79 4.11 6.03
N THR A 266 4.35 5.24 5.51
CA THR A 266 5.21 6.18 4.79
C THR A 266 6.25 6.81 5.72
N ALA A 267 7.41 7.21 5.18
CA ALA A 267 8.46 7.84 5.99
C ALA A 267 7.95 9.07 6.80
N PRO A 268 7.10 9.97 6.25
CA PRO A 268 6.52 11.06 7.05
C PRO A 268 5.60 10.56 8.19
N ALA A 269 4.86 9.48 8.00
CA ALA A 269 4.02 8.91 9.06
C ALA A 269 4.86 8.28 10.18
N LEU A 270 5.90 7.54 9.82
CA LEU A 270 6.86 6.98 10.78
C LEU A 270 7.58 8.10 11.57
N GLU A 271 7.89 9.21 10.93
CA GLU A 271 8.44 10.40 11.60
C GLU A 271 7.41 11.00 12.59
N ALA A 272 6.14 11.14 12.21
CA ALA A 272 5.08 11.59 13.10
C ALA A 272 4.89 10.63 14.30
N MET A 273 4.98 9.32 14.08
CA MET A 273 4.98 8.33 15.16
C MET A 273 6.17 8.51 16.11
N SER A 274 7.36 8.79 15.58
CA SER A 274 8.57 9.02 16.40
C SER A 274 8.46 10.24 17.29
N LYS A 275 7.63 11.21 16.91
CA LYS A 275 7.33 12.42 17.68
C LYS A 275 6.15 12.26 18.64
N GLY A 276 5.47 11.10 18.64
CA GLY A 276 4.25 10.87 19.42
C GLY A 276 3.03 11.63 18.87
N GLU A 277 3.06 12.07 17.63
CA GLU A 277 1.97 12.80 16.97
C GLU A 277 0.92 11.85 16.37
N MET A 278 1.32 10.61 16.01
CA MET A 278 0.50 9.60 15.39
C MET A 278 0.57 8.30 16.20
N LEU A 279 -0.56 7.64 16.38
CA LEU A 279 -0.65 6.38 17.15
C LEU A 279 -0.07 5.20 16.40
N GLY A 280 -0.42 5.05 15.13
CA GLY A 280 -0.01 3.91 14.34
C GLY A 280 -0.44 4.01 12.89
N THR A 281 0.08 3.08 12.12
CA THR A 281 -0.27 2.89 10.71
C THR A 281 -0.24 1.40 10.37
N VAL A 282 -0.58 1.05 9.14
CA VAL A 282 -0.46 -0.32 8.63
C VAL A 282 0.43 -0.31 7.40
N LEU A 283 1.54 -1.04 7.44
CA LEU A 283 2.46 -1.11 6.30
C LEU A 283 1.74 -1.70 5.09
N ASN A 284 1.61 -0.89 4.05
CA ASN A 284 1.35 -1.28 2.68
C ASN A 284 2.72 -1.32 1.99
N ASP A 285 3.25 -2.51 1.74
CA ASP A 285 4.66 -2.66 1.40
C ASP A 285 4.95 -2.24 -0.06
N ALA A 286 5.24 -0.95 -0.24
CA ALA A 286 5.53 -0.35 -1.55
C ALA A 286 6.74 -0.99 -2.25
N ASP A 287 7.77 -1.37 -1.48
CA ASP A 287 8.98 -1.98 -2.04
C ASP A 287 8.65 -3.33 -2.65
N ASN A 288 8.01 -4.22 -1.89
CA ASN A 288 7.65 -5.54 -2.39
C ASN A 288 6.58 -5.50 -3.49
N GLN A 289 5.68 -4.52 -3.50
CA GLN A 289 4.76 -4.33 -4.63
C GLN A 289 5.52 -3.92 -5.90
N GLY A 290 6.44 -2.96 -5.81
CA GLY A 290 7.26 -2.53 -6.93
C GLY A 290 8.16 -3.66 -7.48
N PHE A 291 8.83 -4.39 -6.59
CA PHE A 291 9.68 -5.54 -6.98
C PHE A 291 8.87 -6.65 -7.64
N ALA A 292 7.73 -7.05 -7.07
CA ALA A 292 6.88 -8.08 -7.62
C ALA A 292 6.32 -7.71 -9.00
N ALA A 293 5.93 -6.44 -9.19
CA ALA A 293 5.39 -5.96 -10.45
C ALA A 293 6.42 -6.06 -11.58
N VAL A 294 7.65 -5.58 -11.34
CA VAL A 294 8.73 -5.65 -12.33
C VAL A 294 9.13 -7.09 -12.63
N LYS A 295 9.30 -7.93 -11.59
CA LYS A 295 9.62 -9.34 -11.79
C LYS A 295 8.59 -10.05 -12.66
N ALA A 296 7.30 -9.87 -12.35
CA ALA A 296 6.23 -10.49 -13.13
C ALA A 296 6.24 -10.00 -14.59
N ALA A 297 6.42 -8.68 -14.81
CA ALA A 297 6.46 -8.10 -16.14
C ALA A 297 7.65 -8.61 -16.97
N VAL A 298 8.86 -8.61 -16.40
CA VAL A 298 10.09 -9.06 -17.07
C VAL A 298 10.03 -10.55 -17.40
N ILE A 299 9.66 -11.40 -16.42
CA ILE A 299 9.57 -12.85 -16.65
C ILE A 299 8.58 -13.16 -17.78
N ALA A 300 7.43 -12.47 -17.79
CA ALA A 300 6.43 -12.66 -18.84
C ALA A 300 6.89 -12.10 -20.19
N ALA A 301 7.63 -10.98 -20.23
CA ALA A 301 8.22 -10.39 -21.43
C ALA A 301 9.25 -11.35 -22.08
N ASP A 302 10.05 -12.01 -21.27
CA ASP A 302 11.05 -12.99 -21.71
C ASP A 302 10.42 -14.36 -22.06
N GLY A 303 9.09 -14.49 -22.02
CA GLY A 303 8.35 -15.72 -22.33
C GLY A 303 8.42 -16.79 -21.22
N GLY A 304 8.90 -16.41 -20.04
CA GLY A 304 8.93 -17.28 -18.86
C GLY A 304 7.58 -17.45 -18.19
N ALA A 305 7.45 -18.45 -17.34
CA ALA A 305 6.25 -18.66 -16.53
C ALA A 305 6.32 -17.85 -15.23
N VAL A 306 5.32 -17.02 -14.99
CA VAL A 306 5.15 -16.27 -13.74
C VAL A 306 4.57 -17.23 -12.70
N THR A 307 5.42 -17.73 -11.81
CA THR A 307 5.10 -18.71 -10.76
C THR A 307 5.61 -18.21 -9.41
N GLU A 308 5.13 -18.79 -8.31
CA GLU A 308 5.63 -18.45 -6.97
C GLU A 308 7.15 -18.62 -6.86
N GLU A 309 7.72 -19.66 -7.48
CA GLU A 309 9.15 -19.92 -7.50
C GLU A 309 9.90 -18.84 -8.28
N SER A 310 9.41 -18.44 -9.47
CA SER A 310 10.11 -17.50 -10.33
C SER A 310 10.10 -16.06 -9.80
N ILE A 311 8.99 -15.63 -9.17
CA ILE A 311 8.87 -14.26 -8.64
C ILE A 311 9.26 -14.14 -7.16
N GLY A 312 9.22 -15.24 -6.39
CA GLY A 312 9.48 -15.25 -4.94
C GLY A 312 8.33 -14.71 -4.10
N TYR A 313 7.10 -14.64 -4.64
CA TYR A 313 5.90 -14.20 -3.95
C TYR A 313 4.77 -15.21 -4.14
N LYS A 314 3.83 -15.25 -3.18
CA LYS A 314 2.66 -16.10 -3.28
C LYS A 314 1.72 -15.61 -4.39
N ILE A 315 1.23 -16.55 -5.21
CA ILE A 315 0.27 -16.28 -6.28
C ILE A 315 -1.03 -17.02 -5.99
N THR A 316 -2.15 -16.29 -6.00
CA THR A 316 -3.48 -16.87 -5.92
C THR A 316 -4.10 -16.93 -7.32
N ASP A 317 -4.78 -18.03 -7.65
CA ASP A 317 -5.46 -18.28 -8.93
C ASP A 317 -4.54 -18.07 -10.16
N GLY A 318 -3.21 -18.22 -9.98
CA GLY A 318 -2.21 -18.02 -11.02
C GLY A 318 -2.02 -16.58 -11.50
N LYS A 319 -2.70 -15.60 -10.89
CA LYS A 319 -2.79 -14.22 -11.37
C LYS A 319 -2.62 -13.13 -10.31
N TYR A 320 -2.97 -13.40 -9.06
CA TYR A 320 -2.96 -12.41 -8.00
C TYR A 320 -1.75 -12.59 -7.11
N ILE A 321 -0.90 -11.57 -7.05
CA ILE A 321 0.30 -11.52 -6.22
C ILE A 321 -0.02 -10.60 -5.04
N TRP A 322 -0.36 -11.20 -3.90
CA TRP A 322 -0.76 -10.51 -2.71
C TRP A 322 0.43 -10.24 -1.80
N ILE A 323 0.72 -8.97 -1.56
CA ILE A 323 1.72 -8.51 -0.60
C ILE A 323 1.00 -8.26 0.74
N PRO A 324 1.40 -8.95 1.82
CA PRO A 324 0.66 -8.87 3.07
C PRO A 324 0.83 -7.51 3.76
N TYR A 325 -0.23 -7.05 4.41
CA TYR A 325 -0.16 -5.91 5.32
C TYR A 325 0.47 -6.30 6.66
N ARG A 326 1.07 -5.32 7.35
CA ARG A 326 1.62 -5.49 8.71
C ARG A 326 1.27 -4.29 9.59
N PRO A 327 0.77 -4.47 10.83
CA PRO A 327 0.52 -3.36 11.73
C PRO A 327 1.84 -2.71 12.16
N VAL A 328 1.84 -1.39 12.21
CA VAL A 328 2.97 -0.57 12.66
C VAL A 328 2.50 0.31 13.81
N THR A 329 3.05 0.07 14.98
CA THR A 329 2.70 0.72 16.25
C THR A 329 3.91 1.39 16.87
N VAL A 330 3.73 2.06 18.00
CA VAL A 330 4.82 2.67 18.76
C VAL A 330 5.88 1.65 19.22
N GLU A 331 5.55 0.37 19.24
CA GLU A 331 6.46 -0.70 19.66
C GLU A 331 7.45 -1.11 18.56
N ASN A 332 7.03 -1.06 17.27
CA ASN A 332 7.81 -1.61 16.17
C ASN A 332 8.10 -0.64 15.01
N TYR A 333 7.62 0.61 15.03
CA TYR A 333 7.80 1.56 13.90
C TYR A 333 9.26 1.76 13.51
N LYS A 334 10.20 1.62 14.47
CA LYS A 334 11.64 1.78 14.22
C LYS A 334 12.21 0.74 13.24
N GLU A 335 11.58 -0.41 13.13
CA GLU A 335 11.98 -1.46 12.18
C GLU A 335 11.74 -1.04 10.71
N PHE A 336 10.84 -0.07 10.52
CA PHE A 336 10.43 0.43 9.20
C PHE A 336 11.06 1.78 8.83
N MET A 337 11.73 2.44 9.77
CA MET A 337 12.51 3.65 9.49
C MET A 337 13.80 3.28 8.74
N LYS A 338 13.95 3.81 7.52
CA LYS A 338 15.12 3.60 6.65
C LYS A 338 16.14 4.73 6.83
#